data_c4bea70c1699f3b369739af8c12b87a1
#
_entry.id   c4bea70c1699f3b369739af8c12b87a1
#
_cell.length_a   1.000
_cell.length_b   1.000
_cell.length_c   1.000
_cell.angle_alpha   90.00
_cell.angle_beta   90.00
_cell.angle_gamma   90.00
#
_symmetry.space_group_name_H-M   'P 1'
#
loop_
_entity.id
_entity.type
_entity.pdbx_description
1 polymer ?
#
loop_
_entity_poly.entity_id
_entity_poly.type
_entity_poly.pdbx_seq_one_letter_code
_entity_poly.pdbx_strand_id
1 'polypeptide(L)'
;KCTTFEACKKIIDAGGDPDYDGQSGPLEFSGNGEPTEASYGVLEFGTNCDKLNATRKKEDQAALKECIDDDTTEFVKASAPKDADVAEVPVVGDRKGNGQLEIGSLLPKTGSLAFLGPPEFAGVDLAVQEMNEAGGVLGKDVIHIEGDSGDTENGVAPKTVSTLLAKDVDAIIGAASSSVSLSVIDTIVNAGVVMFSPANTSKKFSDYNDKGLYFRNA
;
A
#
# COMPACT_ATOMS: atom_id res chain seq x y z
N LYS A 1 4.99 0.93 -21.18
CA LYS A 1 4.04 1.55 -20.24
C LYS A 1 2.69 0.85 -20.31
N CYS A 2 2.09 0.62 -19.19
CA CYS A 2 0.76 0.03 -19.06
C CYS A 2 0.01 0.68 -17.88
N THR A 3 -1.32 0.76 -18.02
CA THR A 3 -2.20 1.40 -17.01
C THR A 3 -3.27 0.44 -16.48
N THR A 4 -3.28 -0.81 -16.94
CA THR A 4 -4.17 -1.87 -16.49
C THR A 4 -3.39 -3.16 -16.31
N PHE A 5 -3.86 -4.03 -15.42
CA PHE A 5 -3.23 -5.33 -15.22
C PHE A 5 -3.15 -6.15 -16.53
N GLU A 6 -4.23 -6.18 -17.32
CA GLU A 6 -4.25 -6.90 -18.60
C GLU A 6 -3.19 -6.40 -19.58
N ALA A 7 -2.99 -5.07 -19.66
CA ALA A 7 -1.98 -4.47 -20.53
C ALA A 7 -0.56 -4.80 -20.07
N CYS A 8 -0.30 -4.74 -18.76
CA CYS A 8 0.99 -5.10 -18.17
C CYS A 8 1.28 -6.60 -18.34
N LYS A 9 0.29 -7.45 -18.10
CA LYS A 9 0.40 -8.90 -18.30
C LYS A 9 0.80 -9.25 -19.74
N LYS A 10 0.24 -8.61 -20.74
CA LYS A 10 0.62 -8.81 -22.15
C LYS A 10 2.10 -8.50 -22.42
N ILE A 11 2.64 -7.48 -21.75
CA ILE A 11 4.07 -7.12 -21.86
C ILE A 11 4.92 -8.22 -21.22
N ILE A 12 4.55 -8.68 -20.03
CA ILE A 12 5.26 -9.77 -19.32
C ILE A 12 5.22 -11.07 -20.12
N ASP A 13 4.05 -11.46 -20.61
CA ASP A 13 3.86 -12.68 -21.42
C ASP A 13 4.68 -12.66 -22.72
N ALA A 14 4.99 -11.46 -23.25
CA ALA A 14 5.87 -11.25 -24.38
C ALA A 14 7.37 -11.18 -24.00
N GLY A 15 7.72 -11.37 -22.73
CA GLY A 15 9.10 -11.28 -22.22
C GLY A 15 9.63 -9.85 -22.08
N GLY A 16 8.73 -8.86 -22.03
CA GLY A 16 9.06 -7.45 -21.81
C GLY A 16 8.99 -7.07 -20.33
N ASP A 17 9.53 -5.91 -20.03
CA ASP A 17 9.47 -5.26 -18.72
C ASP A 17 8.31 -4.26 -18.68
N PRO A 18 7.29 -4.47 -17.84
CA PRO A 18 6.15 -3.56 -17.73
C PRO A 18 6.50 -2.34 -16.89
N ASP A 19 6.20 -1.17 -17.39
CA ASP A 19 6.24 0.11 -16.68
C ASP A 19 4.79 0.49 -16.37
N TYR A 20 4.38 0.33 -15.10
CA TYR A 20 3.00 0.55 -14.67
C TYR A 20 2.78 1.98 -14.20
N ASP A 21 1.89 2.69 -14.88
CA ASP A 21 1.39 4.01 -14.48
C ASP A 21 0.00 3.86 -13.85
N GLY A 22 -0.07 3.92 -12.52
CA GLY A 22 -1.33 3.84 -11.78
C GLY A 22 -2.12 5.16 -11.74
N GLN A 23 -3.24 5.16 -11.04
CA GLN A 23 -4.09 6.37 -10.87
C GLN A 23 -3.35 7.49 -10.13
N SER A 24 -2.43 7.16 -9.24
CA SER A 24 -1.59 8.11 -8.51
C SER A 24 -0.33 8.54 -9.28
N GLY A 25 -0.11 8.02 -10.48
CA GLY A 25 1.07 8.26 -11.31
C GLY A 25 1.97 7.04 -11.46
N PRO A 26 3.21 7.23 -11.92
CA PRO A 26 4.20 6.18 -12.04
C PRO A 26 4.44 5.49 -10.69
N LEU A 27 4.48 4.15 -10.70
CA LEU A 27 4.79 3.34 -9.51
C LEU A 27 6.12 2.61 -9.71
N GLU A 28 7.18 3.39 -9.80
CA GLU A 28 8.54 2.88 -9.74
C GLU A 28 9.07 2.99 -8.30
N PHE A 29 9.72 1.95 -7.83
CA PHE A 29 10.29 1.91 -6.49
C PHE A 29 11.81 2.02 -6.54
N SER A 30 12.35 2.84 -5.63
CA SER A 30 13.80 2.89 -5.36
C SER A 30 14.27 1.61 -4.64
N GLY A 31 15.58 1.42 -4.54
CA GLY A 31 16.17 0.25 -3.88
C GLY A 31 15.76 0.06 -2.41
N ASN A 32 15.21 1.09 -1.77
CA ASN A 32 14.65 1.02 -0.40
C ASN A 32 13.11 0.87 -0.37
N GLY A 33 12.48 0.48 -1.50
CA GLY A 33 11.04 0.20 -1.56
C GLY A 33 10.13 1.43 -1.50
N GLU A 34 10.68 2.63 -1.72
CA GLU A 34 9.93 3.88 -1.75
C GLU A 34 9.60 4.31 -3.19
N PRO A 35 8.45 5.01 -3.42
CA PRO A 35 8.14 5.50 -4.76
C PRO A 35 9.18 6.53 -5.22
N THR A 36 9.58 6.45 -6.49
CA THR A 36 10.55 7.40 -7.08
C THR A 36 9.92 8.75 -7.39
N GLU A 37 8.62 8.80 -7.61
CA GLU A 37 7.87 10.04 -7.83
C GLU A 37 6.57 10.03 -7.03
N ALA A 38 6.21 11.18 -6.47
CA ALA A 38 4.91 11.38 -5.83
C ALA A 38 4.40 12.81 -6.07
N SER A 39 3.09 12.98 -6.16
CA SER A 39 2.45 14.29 -6.24
C SER A 39 1.78 14.60 -4.92
N TYR A 40 2.07 15.77 -4.36
CA TYR A 40 1.49 16.25 -3.11
C TYR A 40 0.65 17.49 -3.36
N GLY A 41 -0.56 17.53 -2.79
CA GLY A 41 -1.33 18.76 -2.69
C GLY A 41 -0.84 19.59 -1.50
N VAL A 42 -0.38 20.79 -1.75
CA VAL A 42 -0.13 21.78 -0.70
C VAL A 42 -1.41 22.57 -0.51
N LEU A 43 -2.05 22.37 0.64
CA LEU A 43 -3.33 22.99 0.97
C LEU A 43 -3.09 24.21 1.86
N GLU A 44 -3.69 25.34 1.52
CA GLU A 44 -3.77 26.49 2.42
C GLU A 44 -5.14 26.51 3.13
N PHE A 45 -5.11 26.86 4.39
CA PHE A 45 -6.33 27.09 5.16
C PHE A 45 -6.78 28.55 4.97
N GLY A 46 -7.96 28.73 4.40
CA GLY A 46 -8.58 30.04 4.26
C GLY A 46 -9.05 30.64 5.59
N THR A 47 -9.52 31.86 5.54
CA THR A 47 -9.95 32.63 6.73
C THR A 47 -11.24 32.13 7.39
N ASN A 48 -11.97 31.19 6.76
CA ASN A 48 -13.25 30.67 7.24
C ASN A 48 -13.15 29.45 8.17
N CYS A 49 -11.94 29.11 8.62
CA CYS A 49 -11.70 27.95 9.51
C CYS A 49 -12.27 28.11 10.93
N ASP A 50 -12.72 29.31 11.32
CA ASP A 50 -13.26 29.57 12.66
C ASP A 50 -14.52 28.74 12.97
N LYS A 51 -15.33 28.42 11.97
CA LYS A 51 -16.50 27.54 12.12
C LYS A 51 -16.11 26.10 12.44
N LEU A 52 -15.05 25.59 11.82
CA LEU A 52 -14.52 24.26 12.07
C LEU A 52 -13.94 24.14 13.48
N ASN A 53 -13.23 25.18 13.94
CA ASN A 53 -12.66 25.25 15.29
C ASN A 53 -13.75 25.35 16.39
N ALA A 54 -14.88 25.99 16.11
CA ALA A 54 -15.97 26.16 17.06
C ALA A 54 -16.78 24.88 17.32
N THR A 55 -16.89 24.00 16.32
CA THR A 55 -17.74 22.80 16.40
C THR A 55 -16.98 21.51 16.69
N ARG A 56 -15.69 21.39 16.33
CA ARG A 56 -14.85 20.20 16.46
C ARG A 56 -15.55 18.85 16.17
N LYS A 57 -16.67 18.89 15.48
CA LYS A 57 -17.40 17.67 15.11
C LYS A 57 -16.81 17.14 13.80
N LYS A 58 -16.30 15.91 13.83
CA LYS A 58 -15.83 15.14 12.67
C LYS A 58 -16.86 15.01 11.52
N GLU A 59 -18.09 15.43 11.76
CA GLU A 59 -19.22 15.20 10.85
C GLU A 59 -19.46 16.35 9.86
N ASP A 60 -18.74 17.48 9.99
CA ASP A 60 -18.97 18.65 9.16
C ASP A 60 -17.95 18.73 7.99
N GLN A 61 -18.07 17.80 7.05
CA GLN A 61 -17.27 17.83 5.82
C GLN A 61 -17.50 19.09 4.98
N ALA A 62 -18.68 19.70 5.08
CA ALA A 62 -18.97 20.96 4.42
C ALA A 62 -18.16 22.11 5.02
N ALA A 63 -18.02 22.17 6.36
CA ALA A 63 -17.19 23.18 7.03
C ALA A 63 -15.68 22.97 6.74
N LEU A 64 -15.24 21.73 6.55
CA LEU A 64 -13.86 21.43 6.14
C LEU A 64 -13.59 21.96 4.73
N LYS A 65 -14.53 21.74 3.80
CA LYS A 65 -14.43 22.21 2.41
C LYS A 65 -14.43 23.74 2.32
N GLU A 66 -15.19 24.42 3.15
CA GLU A 66 -15.16 25.90 3.25
C GLU A 66 -13.87 26.44 3.89
N CYS A 67 -13.14 25.59 4.63
CA CYS A 67 -11.90 25.95 5.30
C CYS A 67 -10.67 25.81 4.38
N ILE A 68 -10.73 24.95 3.36
CA ILE A 68 -9.65 24.77 2.38
C ILE A 68 -9.85 25.79 1.27
N ASP A 69 -8.82 26.54 0.94
CA ASP A 69 -8.81 27.44 -0.19
C ASP A 69 -8.39 26.66 -1.45
N ASP A 70 -9.38 26.25 -2.23
CA ASP A 70 -9.14 25.47 -3.46
C ASP A 70 -8.37 26.30 -4.53
N ASP A 71 -8.47 27.63 -4.50
CA ASP A 71 -7.80 28.52 -5.47
C ASP A 71 -6.29 28.62 -5.19
N THR A 72 -5.85 28.33 -3.97
CA THR A 72 -4.44 28.37 -3.54
C THR A 72 -3.82 26.97 -3.42
N THR A 73 -4.57 25.92 -3.71
CA THR A 73 -4.04 24.54 -3.69
C THR A 73 -3.05 24.34 -4.83
N GLU A 74 -1.81 24.08 -4.49
CA GLU A 74 -0.77 23.74 -5.44
C GLU A 74 -0.43 22.25 -5.39
N PHE A 75 -0.26 21.62 -6.55
CA PHE A 75 0.27 20.28 -6.65
C PHE A 75 1.78 20.32 -6.90
N VAL A 76 2.54 19.81 -5.93
CA VAL A 76 3.99 19.73 -6.00
C VAL A 76 4.40 18.29 -6.30
N LYS A 77 5.20 18.12 -7.36
CA LYS A 77 5.87 16.84 -7.63
C LYS A 77 7.15 16.76 -6.79
N ALA A 78 7.27 15.69 -6.04
CA ALA A 78 8.54 15.28 -5.45
C ALA A 78 9.06 14.06 -6.22
N SER A 79 10.34 14.04 -6.51
CA SER A 79 11.01 12.90 -7.16
C SER A 79 12.21 12.46 -6.34
N ALA A 80 12.48 11.16 -6.35
CA ALA A 80 13.69 10.61 -5.79
C ALA A 80 14.94 11.17 -6.51
N PRO A 81 16.11 11.11 -5.87
CA PRO A 81 17.37 11.42 -6.56
C PRO A 81 17.50 10.59 -7.84
N LYS A 82 18.07 11.20 -8.89
CA LYS A 82 18.26 10.54 -10.21
C LYS A 82 19.11 9.27 -10.16
N ASP A 83 19.88 9.11 -9.11
CA ASP A 83 20.80 7.99 -8.88
C ASP A 83 20.20 6.93 -7.92
N ALA A 84 18.90 7.01 -7.64
CA ALA A 84 18.23 5.98 -6.84
C ALA A 84 18.18 4.67 -7.65
N ASP A 85 18.76 3.62 -7.09
CA ASP A 85 18.69 2.29 -7.69
C ASP A 85 17.22 1.83 -7.76
N VAL A 86 16.85 1.17 -8.85
CA VAL A 86 15.53 0.54 -8.98
C VAL A 86 15.47 -0.67 -8.04
N ALA A 87 14.34 -0.84 -7.37
CA ALA A 87 14.14 -1.96 -6.46
C ALA A 87 14.10 -3.29 -7.24
N GLU A 88 14.91 -4.24 -6.80
CA GLU A 88 14.80 -5.64 -7.21
C GLU A 88 14.30 -6.44 -6.03
N VAL A 89 13.23 -7.22 -6.22
CA VAL A 89 12.72 -8.11 -5.17
C VAL A 89 13.64 -9.33 -5.07
N PRO A 90 14.38 -9.49 -3.97
CA PRO A 90 15.31 -10.60 -3.84
C PRO A 90 14.57 -11.90 -3.53
N VAL A 91 15.20 -13.02 -3.89
CA VAL A 91 14.77 -14.33 -3.37
C VAL A 91 15.28 -14.48 -1.94
N VAL A 92 14.37 -14.52 -0.98
CA VAL A 92 14.69 -14.69 0.44
C VAL A 92 14.20 -16.05 0.93
N GLY A 93 15.12 -16.84 1.47
CA GLY A 93 14.83 -18.19 2.00
C GLY A 93 14.57 -19.24 0.92
N ASP A 94 14.02 -20.37 1.36
CA ASP A 94 13.74 -21.54 0.51
C ASP A 94 12.27 -21.61 0.07
N ARG A 95 11.55 -20.48 0.11
CA ARG A 95 10.12 -20.42 -0.22
C ARG A 95 9.93 -20.84 -1.70
N LYS A 96 9.06 -21.80 -1.90
CA LYS A 96 8.64 -22.24 -3.24
C LYS A 96 7.19 -21.91 -3.44
N GLY A 97 6.86 -21.21 -4.51
CA GLY A 97 5.48 -20.95 -4.88
C GLY A 97 4.73 -22.26 -5.19
N ASN A 98 3.44 -22.28 -4.89
CA ASN A 98 2.52 -23.37 -5.20
C ASN A 98 1.90 -23.23 -6.60
N GLY A 99 2.29 -22.20 -7.35
CA GLY A 99 1.78 -21.88 -8.69
C GLY A 99 0.43 -21.17 -8.68
N GLN A 100 0.06 -20.56 -7.55
CA GLN A 100 -1.10 -19.69 -7.41
C GLN A 100 -0.68 -18.48 -6.60
N LEU A 101 -1.10 -17.27 -6.98
CA LEU A 101 -0.84 -16.05 -6.23
C LEU A 101 -1.88 -15.91 -5.12
N GLU A 102 -1.42 -15.91 -3.87
CA GLU A 102 -2.24 -15.69 -2.68
C GLU A 102 -1.84 -14.38 -1.99
N ILE A 103 -2.76 -13.41 -1.94
CA ILE A 103 -2.55 -12.10 -1.35
C ILE A 103 -3.28 -12.05 -0.01
N GLY A 104 -2.53 -11.79 1.07
CA GLY A 104 -3.11 -11.43 2.35
C GLY A 104 -3.31 -9.92 2.45
N SER A 105 -4.38 -9.44 3.06
CA SER A 105 -4.47 -8.05 3.50
C SER A 105 -4.39 -7.96 5.02
N LEU A 106 -3.59 -7.03 5.51
CA LEU A 106 -3.43 -6.69 6.93
C LEU A 106 -3.89 -5.25 7.12
N LEU A 107 -5.20 -5.00 7.05
CA LEU A 107 -5.79 -3.67 7.02
C LEU A 107 -6.74 -3.47 8.22
N PRO A 108 -7.00 -2.22 8.65
CA PRO A 108 -7.69 -1.98 9.91
C PRO A 108 -9.20 -2.25 9.81
N LYS A 109 -9.67 -3.39 10.35
CA LYS A 109 -11.10 -3.65 10.61
C LYS A 109 -11.52 -3.12 11.97
N THR A 110 -10.59 -3.11 12.92
CA THR A 110 -10.80 -2.64 14.31
C THR A 110 -9.72 -1.62 14.69
N GLY A 111 -9.92 -0.96 15.84
CA GLY A 111 -8.99 0.03 16.36
C GLY A 111 -9.24 1.44 15.86
N SER A 112 -8.32 2.36 16.18
CA SER A 112 -8.46 3.79 15.94
C SER A 112 -8.51 4.18 14.46
N LEU A 113 -7.93 3.37 13.57
CA LEU A 113 -7.91 3.59 12.12
C LEU A 113 -8.95 2.75 11.35
N ALA A 114 -9.91 2.11 12.04
CA ALA A 114 -10.91 1.25 11.39
C ALA A 114 -11.70 1.95 10.27
N PHE A 115 -11.80 3.29 10.30
CA PHE A 115 -12.46 4.07 9.26
C PHE A 115 -11.72 4.05 7.91
N LEU A 116 -10.43 3.72 7.88
CA LEU A 116 -9.63 3.56 6.65
C LEU A 116 -9.84 2.17 6.01
N GLY A 117 -10.26 1.18 6.82
CA GLY A 117 -10.37 -0.21 6.36
C GLY A 117 -11.26 -0.40 5.13
N PRO A 118 -12.53 0.06 5.14
CA PRO A 118 -13.43 -0.20 4.02
C PRO A 118 -12.90 0.23 2.64
N PRO A 119 -12.38 1.45 2.43
CA PRO A 119 -11.83 1.83 1.14
C PRO A 119 -10.54 1.08 0.78
N GLU A 120 -9.69 0.74 1.76
CA GLU A 120 -8.47 -0.01 1.52
C GLU A 120 -8.77 -1.47 1.10
N PHE A 121 -9.69 -2.16 1.79
CA PHE A 121 -10.14 -3.49 1.37
C PHE A 121 -10.77 -3.46 -0.01
N ALA A 122 -11.65 -2.49 -0.29
CA ALA A 122 -12.26 -2.34 -1.60
C ALA A 122 -11.22 -2.13 -2.72
N GLY A 123 -10.14 -1.42 -2.44
CA GLY A 123 -9.02 -1.26 -3.38
C GLY A 123 -8.31 -2.58 -3.68
N VAL A 124 -8.04 -3.40 -2.66
CA VAL A 124 -7.43 -4.73 -2.84
C VAL A 124 -8.38 -5.66 -3.61
N ASP A 125 -9.67 -5.67 -3.25
CA ASP A 125 -10.67 -6.51 -3.91
C ASP A 125 -10.83 -6.14 -5.40
N LEU A 126 -10.85 -4.83 -5.71
CA LEU A 126 -10.91 -4.36 -7.09
C LEU A 126 -9.68 -4.82 -7.89
N ALA A 127 -8.49 -4.68 -7.33
CA ALA A 127 -7.26 -5.12 -7.99
C ALA A 127 -7.27 -6.64 -8.25
N VAL A 128 -7.70 -7.44 -7.28
CA VAL A 128 -7.83 -8.89 -7.43
C VAL A 128 -8.89 -9.25 -8.47
N GLN A 129 -10.02 -8.54 -8.48
CA GLN A 129 -11.05 -8.72 -9.51
C GLN A 129 -10.48 -8.44 -10.91
N GLU A 130 -9.80 -7.31 -11.13
CA GLU A 130 -9.19 -6.97 -12.42
C GLU A 130 -8.16 -8.01 -12.87
N MET A 131 -7.34 -8.52 -11.93
CA MET A 131 -6.38 -9.60 -12.21
C MET A 131 -7.10 -10.87 -12.69
N ASN A 132 -8.18 -11.26 -12.02
CA ASN A 132 -8.93 -12.47 -12.34
C ASN A 132 -9.72 -12.35 -13.65
N GLU A 133 -10.32 -11.18 -13.91
CA GLU A 133 -10.97 -10.88 -15.19
C GLU A 133 -9.99 -10.92 -16.38
N ALA A 134 -8.72 -10.57 -16.15
CA ALA A 134 -7.64 -10.69 -17.16
C ALA A 134 -7.08 -12.12 -17.30
N GLY A 135 -7.67 -13.11 -16.64
CA GLY A 135 -7.26 -14.53 -16.70
C GLY A 135 -6.25 -14.92 -15.60
N GLY A 136 -6.17 -14.15 -14.54
CA GLY A 136 -5.38 -14.45 -13.35
C GLY A 136 -3.87 -14.37 -13.55
N VAL A 137 -3.15 -14.89 -12.57
CA VAL A 137 -1.68 -15.01 -12.58
C VAL A 137 -1.30 -16.48 -12.78
N LEU A 138 -0.35 -16.77 -13.65
CA LEU A 138 0.05 -18.13 -14.03
C LEU A 138 -1.14 -19.01 -14.50
N GLY A 139 -2.18 -18.39 -15.07
CA GLY A 139 -3.39 -19.07 -15.55
C GLY A 139 -4.35 -19.55 -14.46
N LYS A 140 -4.23 -19.00 -13.25
CA LYS A 140 -5.11 -19.27 -12.10
C LYS A 140 -5.60 -17.96 -11.50
N ASP A 141 -6.78 -18.01 -10.90
CA ASP A 141 -7.31 -16.89 -10.16
C ASP A 141 -6.42 -16.55 -8.97
N VAL A 142 -6.25 -15.26 -8.71
CA VAL A 142 -5.61 -14.74 -7.50
C VAL A 142 -6.59 -14.91 -6.33
N ILE A 143 -6.08 -15.39 -5.20
CA ILE A 143 -6.85 -15.52 -3.97
C ILE A 143 -6.55 -14.35 -3.06
N HIS A 144 -7.59 -13.70 -2.53
CA HIS A 144 -7.47 -12.69 -1.49
C HIS A 144 -7.93 -13.22 -0.14
N ILE A 145 -7.09 -13.02 0.89
CA ILE A 145 -7.35 -13.45 2.27
C ILE A 145 -7.30 -12.21 3.17
N GLU A 146 -8.46 -11.79 3.65
CA GLU A 146 -8.57 -10.62 4.50
C GLU A 146 -8.13 -10.88 5.95
N GLY A 147 -7.38 -9.94 6.51
CA GLY A 147 -6.94 -9.93 7.88
C GLY A 147 -7.08 -8.57 8.56
N ASP A 148 -7.40 -8.56 9.85
CA ASP A 148 -7.48 -7.34 10.65
C ASP A 148 -6.09 -6.95 11.16
N SER A 149 -5.68 -5.71 10.89
CA SER A 149 -4.46 -5.16 11.47
C SER A 149 -4.66 -4.62 12.89
N GLY A 150 -5.89 -4.32 13.26
CA GLY A 150 -6.17 -3.60 14.49
C GLY A 150 -5.36 -2.31 14.60
N ASP A 151 -4.91 -2.04 15.82
CA ASP A 151 -3.95 -1.00 16.16
C ASP A 151 -2.87 -1.54 17.13
N THR A 152 -1.97 -0.66 17.58
CA THR A 152 -0.89 -1.05 18.51
C THR A 152 -1.38 -1.40 19.91
N GLU A 153 -2.58 -0.96 20.29
CA GLU A 153 -3.15 -1.16 21.63
C GLU A 153 -3.83 -2.51 21.75
N ASN A 154 -4.52 -2.97 20.70
CA ASN A 154 -5.27 -4.22 20.73
C ASN A 154 -4.44 -5.47 20.37
N GLY A 155 -3.24 -5.30 19.81
CA GLY A 155 -2.29 -6.39 19.55
C GLY A 155 -2.79 -7.47 18.58
N VAL A 156 -3.71 -7.15 17.68
CA VAL A 156 -4.33 -8.10 16.73
C VAL A 156 -3.36 -8.48 15.61
N ALA A 157 -2.56 -7.53 15.11
CA ALA A 157 -1.71 -7.72 13.93
C ALA A 157 -0.78 -8.95 14.00
N PRO A 158 -0.04 -9.23 15.08
CA PRO A 158 0.85 -10.40 15.12
C PRO A 158 0.10 -11.73 14.94
N LYS A 159 -1.10 -11.85 15.49
CA LYS A 159 -1.93 -13.06 15.35
C LYS A 159 -2.45 -13.19 13.91
N THR A 160 -2.88 -12.08 13.32
CA THR A 160 -3.32 -12.05 11.92
C THR A 160 -2.19 -12.42 10.98
N VAL A 161 -1.00 -11.86 11.16
CA VAL A 161 0.20 -12.21 10.37
C VAL A 161 0.51 -13.70 10.50
N SER A 162 0.51 -14.26 11.70
CA SER A 162 0.72 -15.71 11.88
C SER A 162 -0.31 -16.54 11.11
N THR A 163 -1.57 -16.09 11.06
CA THR A 163 -2.64 -16.77 10.33
C THR A 163 -2.44 -16.67 8.80
N LEU A 164 -2.06 -15.49 8.29
CA LEU A 164 -1.78 -15.29 6.88
C LEU A 164 -0.58 -16.12 6.43
N LEU A 165 0.50 -16.11 7.19
CA LEU A 165 1.69 -16.93 6.89
C LEU A 165 1.39 -18.42 6.94
N ALA A 166 0.53 -18.88 7.85
CA ALA A 166 0.09 -20.28 7.90
C ALA A 166 -0.80 -20.69 6.70
N LYS A 167 -1.37 -19.73 6.00
CA LYS A 167 -2.09 -19.92 4.73
C LYS A 167 -1.21 -19.75 3.50
N ASP A 168 0.09 -19.60 3.72
CA ASP A 168 1.12 -19.54 2.68
C ASP A 168 0.98 -18.37 1.68
N VAL A 169 0.45 -17.20 2.14
CA VAL A 169 0.31 -16.02 1.28
C VAL A 169 1.66 -15.57 0.72
N ASP A 170 1.68 -15.12 -0.54
CA ASP A 170 2.88 -14.66 -1.24
C ASP A 170 3.21 -13.20 -0.97
N ALA A 171 2.19 -12.39 -0.71
CA ALA A 171 2.33 -10.99 -0.36
C ALA A 171 1.30 -10.58 0.69
N ILE A 172 1.64 -9.55 1.48
CA ILE A 172 0.73 -8.94 2.46
C ILE A 172 0.59 -7.45 2.15
N ILE A 173 -0.64 -7.02 1.85
CA ILE A 173 -1.00 -5.61 1.67
C ILE A 173 -1.38 -5.02 3.03
N GLY A 174 -0.63 -4.04 3.48
CA GLY A 174 -0.81 -3.41 4.81
C GLY A 174 0.52 -3.30 5.57
N ALA A 175 0.50 -2.84 6.85
CA ALA A 175 -0.66 -2.26 7.48
C ALA A 175 -0.79 -0.77 7.11
N ALA A 176 -1.97 -0.18 7.38
CA ALA A 176 -2.15 1.27 7.22
C ALA A 176 -1.33 2.07 8.25
N SER A 177 -1.29 1.61 9.49
CA SER A 177 -0.51 2.23 10.57
C SER A 177 0.97 1.88 10.49
N SER A 178 1.84 2.89 10.43
CA SER A 178 3.30 2.70 10.49
C SER A 178 3.74 1.95 11.75
N SER A 179 3.13 2.24 12.90
CA SER A 179 3.48 1.57 14.17
C SER A 179 3.09 0.10 14.17
N VAL A 180 1.96 -0.24 13.57
CA VAL A 180 1.53 -1.64 13.40
C VAL A 180 2.47 -2.35 12.43
N SER A 181 2.78 -1.76 11.27
CA SER A 181 3.73 -2.34 10.32
C SER A 181 5.08 -2.62 10.96
N LEU A 182 5.64 -1.67 11.73
CA LEU A 182 6.91 -1.86 12.44
C LEU A 182 6.87 -2.99 13.49
N SER A 183 5.69 -3.33 14.01
CA SER A 183 5.55 -4.43 14.98
C SER A 183 5.57 -5.82 14.35
N VAL A 184 5.37 -5.93 13.03
CA VAL A 184 5.21 -7.22 12.33
C VAL A 184 6.14 -7.40 11.13
N ILE A 185 6.79 -6.34 10.65
CA ILE A 185 7.60 -6.36 9.44
C ILE A 185 8.67 -7.45 9.48
N ASP A 186 9.41 -7.58 10.59
CA ASP A 186 10.43 -8.61 10.72
C ASP A 186 9.87 -10.03 10.56
N THR A 187 8.68 -10.28 11.10
CA THR A 187 8.04 -11.59 10.99
C THR A 187 7.69 -11.90 9.54
N ILE A 188 7.20 -10.91 8.80
CA ILE A 188 6.77 -11.05 7.39
C ILE A 188 7.98 -11.24 6.48
N VAL A 189 8.97 -10.33 6.55
CA VAL A 189 10.13 -10.38 5.66
C VAL A 189 11.07 -11.54 5.96
N ASN A 190 11.14 -12.00 7.22
CA ASN A 190 11.88 -13.20 7.58
C ASN A 190 11.23 -14.48 7.05
N ALA A 191 9.92 -14.48 6.81
CA ALA A 191 9.21 -15.54 6.14
C ALA A 191 9.37 -15.53 4.61
N GLY A 192 10.11 -14.56 4.04
CA GLY A 192 10.26 -14.39 2.59
C GLY A 192 9.00 -13.90 1.88
N VAL A 193 8.13 -13.18 2.60
CA VAL A 193 6.86 -12.65 2.08
C VAL A 193 7.02 -11.16 1.83
N VAL A 194 6.57 -10.69 0.66
CA VAL A 194 6.54 -9.27 0.32
C VAL A 194 5.50 -8.56 1.17
N MET A 195 5.86 -7.41 1.72
CA MET A 195 4.94 -6.54 2.43
C MET A 195 4.82 -5.20 1.70
N PHE A 196 3.61 -4.80 1.35
CA PHE A 196 3.33 -3.53 0.68
C PHE A 196 2.34 -2.71 1.49
N SER A 197 2.72 -1.51 1.90
CA SER A 197 1.83 -0.62 2.65
C SER A 197 1.26 0.50 1.78
N PRO A 198 -0.07 0.70 1.79
CA PRO A 198 -0.71 1.79 1.06
C PRO A 198 -0.63 3.14 1.80
N ALA A 199 -0.22 3.19 3.07
CA ALA A 199 -0.41 4.37 3.91
C ALA A 199 0.72 4.64 4.93
N ASN A 200 1.83 3.90 4.91
CA ASN A 200 2.90 4.10 5.86
C ASN A 200 3.77 5.32 5.51
N THR A 201 3.85 6.29 6.40
CA THR A 201 4.59 7.55 6.21
C THR A 201 5.81 7.71 7.11
N SER A 202 6.11 6.75 7.98
CA SER A 202 7.24 6.86 8.91
C SER A 202 8.58 6.77 8.20
N LYS A 203 9.49 7.71 8.48
CA LYS A 203 10.86 7.71 8.00
C LYS A 203 11.68 6.49 8.46
N LYS A 204 11.21 5.75 9.48
CA LYS A 204 11.90 4.56 9.96
C LYS A 204 11.99 3.45 8.93
N PHE A 205 11.14 3.47 7.91
CA PHE A 205 11.19 2.47 6.85
C PHE A 205 12.29 2.74 5.81
N SER A 206 12.70 4.00 5.62
CA SER A 206 13.69 4.38 4.59
C SER A 206 15.05 3.68 4.77
N ASP A 207 15.43 3.41 6.02
CA ASP A 207 16.69 2.73 6.36
C ASP A 207 16.43 1.39 7.07
N TYR A 208 15.24 0.81 6.94
CA TYR A 208 14.90 -0.43 7.62
C TYR A 208 15.56 -1.62 6.93
N ASN A 209 16.08 -2.55 7.73
CA ASN A 209 16.65 -3.80 7.19
C ASN A 209 15.54 -4.82 6.88
N ASP A 210 14.78 -4.54 5.84
CA ASP A 210 13.63 -5.32 5.39
C ASP A 210 13.97 -6.41 4.37
N LYS A 211 15.24 -6.61 4.09
CA LYS A 211 15.75 -7.56 3.09
C LYS A 211 15.25 -7.28 1.65
N GLY A 212 14.84 -6.06 1.35
CA GLY A 212 14.28 -5.67 0.06
C GLY A 212 12.87 -6.23 -0.20
N LEU A 213 12.14 -6.59 0.86
CA LEU A 213 10.79 -7.16 0.75
C LEU A 213 9.68 -6.21 1.24
N TYR A 214 10.01 -5.00 1.66
CA TYR A 214 9.03 -4.01 2.07
C TYR A 214 8.92 -2.88 1.06
N PHE A 215 7.69 -2.53 0.70
CA PHE A 215 7.36 -1.46 -0.24
C PHE A 215 6.23 -0.60 0.33
N ARG A 216 6.18 0.68 -0.10
CA ARG A 216 5.10 1.60 0.23
C ARG A 216 4.91 2.64 -0.87
N ASN A 217 3.73 3.19 -0.97
CA ASN A 217 3.39 4.26 -1.93
C ASN A 217 2.99 5.58 -1.25
N ALA A 218 3.34 5.79 0.03
CA ALA A 218 3.04 7.00 0.80
C ALA A 218 4.27 7.52 1.56
#